data_d7117b79bc78d03fefaec595ca1396f7
#
_entry.id   d7117b79bc78d03fefaec595ca1396f7
#
_cell.length_a   1.000
_cell.length_b   1.000
_cell.length_c   1.000
_cell.angle_alpha   90.00
_cell.angle_beta   90.00
_cell.angle_gamma   90.00
#
_symmetry.space_group_name_H-M   'P 1'
#
loop_
_entity.id
_entity.type
_entity.pdbx_description
1 polymer ?
#
loop_
_entity_poly.entity_id
_entity_poly.type
_entity_poly.pdbx_seq_one_letter_code
_entity_poly.pdbx_strand_id
1 'polypeptide(L)'
;MFGYDVIHGYTTIFPVPLAETASWDLEAMERTAEIAALESAANGVNWTFSPMIDVSRDARWGRIMEGSGEDPYLTSKVAVAKVKGYQSNDLANPRSIAATAKHFAGYGFGEAGRDYNTVHIGENELHNTILPPFKEAAKVGVATFMNAFNDIDGTPATAHKTLQREILKKEWDWDGFVVSDWR
;
A
#
# COMPACT_ATOMS: atom_id res chain seq x y z
N MET A 1 -7.05 11.65 -14.81
CA MET A 1 -7.10 10.45 -13.98
C MET A 1 -7.91 10.80 -12.74
N PHE A 2 -8.94 10.01 -12.40
CA PHE A 2 -9.81 10.24 -11.24
C PHE A 2 -9.54 9.17 -10.20
N GLY A 3 -9.10 9.63 -9.00
CA GLY A 3 -8.73 8.76 -7.90
C GLY A 3 -9.76 8.74 -6.78
N TYR A 4 -9.86 7.60 -6.09
CA TYR A 4 -10.72 7.41 -4.92
C TYR A 4 -10.14 6.36 -3.97
N ASP A 5 -10.43 6.47 -2.69
CA ASP A 5 -10.10 5.43 -1.72
C ASP A 5 -11.08 4.25 -1.84
N VAL A 6 -10.58 3.11 -2.33
CA VAL A 6 -11.37 1.89 -2.48
C VAL A 6 -10.76 0.78 -1.59
N ILE A 7 -10.52 1.12 -0.32
CA ILE A 7 -9.75 0.29 0.63
C ILE A 7 -10.39 -1.09 0.84
N HIS A 8 -11.71 -1.16 0.98
CA HIS A 8 -12.42 -2.42 1.17
C HIS A 8 -13.76 -2.48 0.41
N GLY A 9 -13.75 -1.95 -0.80
CA GLY A 9 -14.89 -1.98 -1.72
C GLY A 9 -15.32 -0.60 -2.20
N TYR A 10 -16.18 -0.56 -3.20
CA TYR A 10 -16.75 0.65 -3.78
C TYR A 10 -18.25 0.71 -3.53
N THR A 11 -19.06 -0.04 -4.28
CA THR A 11 -20.50 -0.23 -4.03
C THR A 11 -20.72 -1.41 -3.07
N THR A 12 -20.06 -2.53 -3.36
CA THR A 12 -20.02 -3.69 -2.46
C THR A 12 -18.98 -3.44 -1.38
N ILE A 13 -19.40 -3.48 -0.13
CA ILE A 13 -18.50 -3.30 1.03
C ILE A 13 -18.05 -4.66 1.52
N PHE A 14 -16.74 -4.87 1.48
CA PHE A 14 -16.06 -6.06 2.00
C PHE A 14 -15.59 -5.84 3.44
N PRO A 15 -15.12 -6.87 4.16
CA PRO A 15 -14.49 -6.70 5.45
C PRO A 15 -13.33 -5.70 5.39
N VAL A 16 -13.05 -5.02 6.50
CA VAL A 16 -11.85 -4.15 6.59
C VAL A 16 -10.59 -4.99 6.34
N PRO A 17 -9.52 -4.43 5.76
CA PRO A 17 -8.35 -5.19 5.33
C PRO A 17 -7.74 -6.09 6.40
N LEU A 18 -7.67 -5.63 7.65
CA LEU A 18 -7.16 -6.45 8.77
C LEU A 18 -8.02 -7.70 9.01
N ALA A 19 -9.35 -7.57 8.94
CA ALA A 19 -10.26 -8.70 9.11
C ALA A 19 -10.21 -9.64 7.89
N GLU A 20 -10.10 -9.08 6.68
CA GLU A 20 -9.93 -9.85 5.45
C GLU A 20 -8.62 -10.65 5.49
N THR A 21 -7.52 -10.02 5.91
CA THR A 21 -6.21 -10.67 6.05
C THR A 21 -6.22 -11.81 7.10
N ALA A 22 -7.03 -11.69 8.15
CA ALA A 22 -7.18 -12.73 9.16
C ALA A 22 -7.77 -14.04 8.61
N SER A 23 -8.37 -14.02 7.42
CA SER A 23 -8.84 -15.24 6.73
C SER A 23 -7.71 -16.07 6.13
N TRP A 24 -6.55 -15.47 5.85
CA TRP A 24 -5.42 -16.07 5.11
C TRP A 24 -5.75 -16.48 3.68
N ASP A 25 -6.91 -16.11 3.16
CA ASP A 25 -7.42 -16.46 1.83
C ASP A 25 -7.01 -15.39 0.81
N LEU A 26 -5.82 -15.56 0.23
CA LEU A 26 -5.26 -14.61 -0.76
C LEU A 26 -6.08 -14.57 -2.04
N GLU A 27 -6.74 -15.67 -2.43
CA GLU A 27 -7.59 -15.71 -3.61
C GLU A 27 -8.84 -14.87 -3.40
N ALA A 28 -9.48 -15.00 -2.23
CA ALA A 28 -10.61 -14.15 -1.86
C ALA A 28 -10.21 -12.65 -1.84
N MET A 29 -9.03 -12.33 -1.31
CA MET A 29 -8.54 -10.95 -1.27
C MET A 29 -8.27 -10.37 -2.68
N GLU A 30 -7.72 -11.15 -3.60
CA GLU A 30 -7.56 -10.77 -5.00
C GLU A 30 -8.95 -10.53 -5.64
N ARG A 31 -9.90 -11.44 -5.38
CA ARG A 31 -11.25 -11.36 -5.92
C ARG A 31 -12.03 -10.14 -5.40
N THR A 32 -11.93 -9.78 -4.11
CA THR A 32 -12.58 -8.58 -3.57
C THR A 32 -12.03 -7.31 -4.21
N ALA A 33 -10.73 -7.24 -4.45
CA ALA A 33 -10.10 -6.13 -5.15
C ALA A 33 -10.53 -6.06 -6.63
N GLU A 34 -10.68 -7.20 -7.32
CA GLU A 34 -11.20 -7.26 -8.69
C GLU A 34 -12.63 -6.73 -8.77
N ILE A 35 -13.51 -7.14 -7.85
CA ILE A 35 -14.89 -6.64 -7.81
C ILE A 35 -14.92 -5.13 -7.55
N ALA A 36 -14.13 -4.67 -6.59
CA ALA A 36 -14.02 -3.25 -6.28
C ALA A 36 -13.50 -2.43 -7.47
N ALA A 37 -12.52 -2.96 -8.22
CA ALA A 37 -12.03 -2.35 -9.45
C ALA A 37 -13.11 -2.25 -10.53
N LEU A 38 -13.83 -3.33 -10.76
CA LEU A 38 -14.92 -3.38 -11.73
C LEU A 38 -16.00 -2.33 -11.43
N GLU A 39 -16.44 -2.25 -10.19
CA GLU A 39 -17.46 -1.28 -9.75
C GLU A 39 -16.95 0.16 -9.87
N SER A 40 -15.71 0.41 -9.48
CA SER A 40 -15.05 1.72 -9.57
C SER A 40 -14.91 2.17 -11.02
N ALA A 41 -14.39 1.30 -11.88
CA ALA A 41 -14.19 1.59 -13.31
C ALA A 41 -15.51 1.91 -14.01
N ALA A 42 -16.60 1.18 -13.69
CA ALA A 42 -17.94 1.44 -14.22
C ALA A 42 -18.48 2.82 -13.83
N ASN A 43 -17.96 3.42 -12.77
CA ASN A 43 -18.33 4.76 -12.28
C ASN A 43 -17.29 5.85 -12.62
N GLY A 44 -16.32 5.55 -13.51
CA GLY A 44 -15.34 6.52 -14.00
C GLY A 44 -14.13 6.74 -13.07
N VAL A 45 -14.02 5.98 -11.97
CA VAL A 45 -12.80 5.94 -11.14
C VAL A 45 -11.80 5.02 -11.81
N ASN A 46 -10.60 5.51 -12.08
CA ASN A 46 -9.56 4.75 -12.75
C ASN A 46 -8.23 4.68 -11.99
N TRP A 47 -8.25 5.12 -10.74
CA TRP A 47 -7.10 5.10 -9.84
C TRP A 47 -7.59 4.93 -8.39
N THR A 48 -7.03 3.97 -7.66
CA THR A 48 -7.34 3.80 -6.24
C THR A 48 -6.13 4.05 -5.35
N PHE A 49 -6.38 4.66 -4.17
CA PHE A 49 -5.36 4.85 -3.13
C PHE A 49 -5.30 3.62 -2.20
N SER A 50 -5.18 2.47 -2.81
CA SER A 50 -5.15 1.13 -2.18
C SER A 50 -4.26 0.20 -3.01
N PRO A 51 -3.60 -0.80 -2.39
CA PRO A 51 -3.69 -1.24 -1.00
C PRO A 51 -2.81 -0.46 -0.03
N MET A 52 -3.24 -0.37 1.25
CA MET A 52 -2.37 -0.02 2.34
C MET A 52 -1.57 -1.25 2.77
N ILE A 53 -0.25 -1.16 2.69
CA ILE A 53 0.68 -2.25 2.94
C ILE A 53 1.74 -1.89 3.99
N ASP A 54 1.41 -0.95 4.86
CA ASP A 54 2.21 -0.66 6.02
C ASP A 54 2.21 -1.84 6.98
N VAL A 55 3.39 -2.31 7.34
CA VAL A 55 3.55 -3.23 8.46
C VAL A 55 3.34 -2.45 9.75
N SER A 56 2.43 -2.91 10.61
CA SER A 56 2.04 -2.18 11.80
C SER A 56 2.72 -2.75 13.05
N ARG A 57 3.47 -1.90 13.77
CA ARG A 57 4.16 -2.30 15.01
C ARG A 57 3.26 -2.22 16.23
N ASP A 58 2.48 -1.15 16.36
CA ASP A 58 1.70 -0.85 17.56
C ASP A 58 0.21 -0.94 17.28
N ALA A 59 -0.47 -1.85 17.98
CA ALA A 59 -1.91 -2.09 17.83
C ALA A 59 -2.79 -0.88 18.23
N ARG A 60 -2.22 0.14 18.87
CA ARG A 60 -2.91 1.39 19.20
C ARG A 60 -3.00 2.36 18.04
N TRP A 61 -2.22 2.14 16.97
CA TRP A 61 -2.29 2.98 15.79
C TRP A 61 -3.68 2.93 15.15
N GLY A 62 -4.33 4.09 14.99
CA GLY A 62 -5.72 4.16 14.54
C GLY A 62 -5.98 3.64 13.13
N ARG A 63 -4.93 3.52 12.30
CA ARG A 63 -5.01 3.02 10.92
C ARG A 63 -4.64 1.54 10.77
N ILE A 64 -4.39 0.82 11.85
CA ILE A 64 -4.01 -0.59 11.78
C ILE A 64 -5.06 -1.44 11.03
N MET A 65 -6.33 -1.05 11.10
CA MET A 65 -7.43 -1.72 10.42
C MET A 65 -7.37 -1.66 8.89
N GLU A 66 -6.65 -0.69 8.32
CA GLU A 66 -6.51 -0.54 6.87
C GLU A 66 -5.45 -1.49 6.28
N GLY A 67 -4.57 -2.04 7.11
CA GLY A 67 -3.45 -2.88 6.71
C GLY A 67 -3.64 -4.36 7.02
N SER A 68 -2.53 -5.10 6.94
CA SER A 68 -2.49 -6.56 7.07
C SER A 68 -1.85 -7.05 8.38
N GLY A 69 -1.61 -6.15 9.34
CA GLY A 69 -1.03 -6.49 10.62
C GLY A 69 0.48 -6.32 10.70
N GLU A 70 1.13 -7.14 11.50
CA GLU A 70 2.55 -6.98 11.87
C GLU A 70 3.53 -7.86 11.07
N ASP A 71 3.03 -8.84 10.32
CA ASP A 71 3.86 -9.79 9.59
C ASP A 71 4.22 -9.26 8.18
N PRO A 72 5.51 -8.99 7.90
CA PRO A 72 5.93 -8.47 6.60
C PRO A 72 5.76 -9.49 5.46
N TYR A 73 5.82 -10.78 5.74
CA TYR A 73 5.62 -11.82 4.72
C TYR A 73 4.14 -11.88 4.30
N LEU A 74 3.22 -11.96 5.24
CA LEU A 74 1.79 -11.97 4.95
C LEU A 74 1.38 -10.68 4.26
N THR A 75 1.82 -9.53 4.76
CA THR A 75 1.57 -8.22 4.14
C THR A 75 2.08 -8.16 2.70
N SER A 76 3.24 -8.76 2.42
CA SER A 76 3.78 -8.86 1.05
C SER A 76 2.88 -9.70 0.14
N LYS A 77 2.32 -10.81 0.64
CA LYS A 77 1.40 -11.66 -0.14
C LYS A 77 0.08 -10.95 -0.41
N VAL A 78 -0.46 -10.27 0.59
CA VAL A 78 -1.68 -9.44 0.45
C VAL A 78 -1.45 -8.30 -0.54
N ALA A 79 -0.30 -7.63 -0.48
CA ALA A 79 0.07 -6.58 -1.44
C ALA A 79 -0.02 -7.08 -2.88
N VAL A 80 0.58 -8.23 -3.17
CA VAL A 80 0.54 -8.86 -4.50
C VAL A 80 -0.89 -9.20 -4.92
N ALA A 81 -1.68 -9.83 -4.06
CA ALA A 81 -3.06 -10.21 -4.35
C ALA A 81 -3.93 -8.98 -4.66
N LYS A 82 -3.87 -7.95 -3.81
CA LYS A 82 -4.65 -6.71 -4.01
C LYS A 82 -4.24 -5.96 -5.28
N VAL A 83 -2.94 -5.82 -5.55
CA VAL A 83 -2.47 -5.16 -6.80
C VAL A 83 -2.98 -5.90 -8.03
N LYS A 84 -2.88 -7.23 -8.05
CA LYS A 84 -3.41 -8.05 -9.15
C LYS A 84 -4.92 -7.89 -9.31
N GLY A 85 -5.66 -7.90 -8.22
CA GLY A 85 -7.11 -7.72 -8.25
C GLY A 85 -7.51 -6.37 -8.83
N TYR A 86 -6.89 -5.26 -8.40
CA TYR A 86 -7.19 -3.93 -8.93
C TYR A 86 -6.74 -3.74 -10.39
N GLN A 87 -5.55 -4.20 -10.73
CA GLN A 87 -4.92 -3.91 -12.02
C GLN A 87 -5.16 -4.99 -13.09
N SER A 88 -5.59 -6.18 -12.68
CA SER A 88 -5.57 -7.37 -13.55
C SER A 88 -4.20 -7.60 -14.21
N ASN A 89 -4.17 -8.24 -15.35
CA ASN A 89 -2.93 -8.43 -16.12
C ASN A 89 -2.66 -7.27 -17.12
N ASP A 90 -3.59 -6.34 -17.26
CA ASP A 90 -3.49 -5.24 -18.21
C ASP A 90 -4.31 -4.04 -17.73
N LEU A 91 -3.64 -2.93 -17.47
CA LEU A 91 -4.28 -1.67 -17.10
C LEU A 91 -5.12 -1.04 -18.22
N ALA A 92 -4.92 -1.46 -19.47
CA ALA A 92 -5.79 -1.06 -20.58
C ALA A 92 -7.16 -1.76 -20.56
N ASN A 93 -7.32 -2.79 -19.75
CA ASN A 93 -8.62 -3.45 -19.55
C ASN A 93 -9.60 -2.45 -18.89
N PRO A 94 -10.79 -2.21 -19.50
CA PRO A 94 -11.75 -1.23 -18.97
C PRO A 94 -12.34 -1.61 -17.59
N ARG A 95 -12.03 -2.79 -17.07
CA ARG A 95 -12.44 -3.29 -15.75
C ARG A 95 -11.36 -3.10 -14.69
N SER A 96 -10.18 -2.62 -15.07
CA SER A 96 -9.02 -2.42 -14.19
C SER A 96 -8.90 -0.96 -13.77
N ILE A 97 -8.32 -0.74 -12.60
CA ILE A 97 -7.93 0.58 -12.11
C ILE A 97 -6.49 0.55 -11.62
N ALA A 98 -5.78 1.66 -11.73
CA ALA A 98 -4.42 1.79 -11.22
C ALA A 98 -4.41 1.66 -9.68
N ALA A 99 -3.57 0.80 -9.14
CA ALA A 99 -3.38 0.64 -7.70
C ALA A 99 -2.29 1.59 -7.16
N THR A 100 -2.38 1.90 -5.88
CA THR A 100 -1.38 2.67 -5.13
C THR A 100 -0.92 1.89 -3.92
N ALA A 101 0.34 1.49 -3.90
CA ALA A 101 0.94 0.94 -2.68
C ALA A 101 1.26 2.07 -1.70
N LYS A 102 0.66 2.04 -0.51
CA LYS A 102 0.80 3.10 0.48
C LYS A 102 1.05 2.54 1.89
N HIS A 103 1.71 3.30 2.76
CA HIS A 103 2.35 4.61 2.57
C HIS A 103 3.87 4.42 2.61
N PHE A 104 4.57 4.84 1.59
CA PHE A 104 6.00 4.59 1.42
C PHE A 104 6.84 5.68 2.13
N ALA A 105 7.47 5.39 3.29
CA ALA A 105 7.47 4.14 4.02
C ALA A 105 7.53 4.39 5.53
N GLY A 106 7.24 3.33 6.29
CA GLY A 106 7.45 3.32 7.74
C GLY A 106 6.30 3.88 8.58
N TYR A 107 5.16 4.21 7.98
CA TYR A 107 4.06 4.89 8.67
C TYR A 107 3.47 4.09 9.84
N GLY A 108 3.44 2.76 9.74
CA GLY A 108 3.00 1.86 10.83
C GLY A 108 3.96 1.76 12.02
N PHE A 109 5.10 2.48 11.98
CA PHE A 109 6.13 2.49 13.02
C PHE A 109 6.16 3.78 13.84
N GLY A 110 5.15 4.64 13.71
CA GLY A 110 5.05 5.87 14.47
C GLY A 110 5.18 5.63 15.97
N GLU A 111 5.95 6.48 16.64
CA GLU A 111 6.22 6.34 18.08
C GLU A 111 4.93 6.27 18.90
N ALA A 112 4.86 5.30 19.79
CA ALA A 112 3.74 5.04 20.68
C ALA A 112 2.39 4.80 19.96
N GLY A 113 2.42 4.37 18.68
CA GLY A 113 1.22 4.17 17.87
C GLY A 113 0.49 5.46 17.51
N ARG A 114 1.14 6.61 17.62
CA ARG A 114 0.54 7.91 17.30
C ARG A 114 0.57 8.12 15.80
N ASP A 115 -0.56 8.55 15.27
CA ASP A 115 -0.67 8.93 13.87
C ASP A 115 0.17 10.18 13.56
N TYR A 116 0.73 10.26 12.36
CA TYR A 116 1.61 11.36 11.89
C TYR A 116 2.91 11.57 12.69
N ASN A 117 3.27 10.66 13.57
CA ASN A 117 4.43 10.86 14.43
C ASN A 117 5.73 10.40 13.77
N THR A 118 6.84 10.90 14.30
CA THR A 118 8.20 10.51 13.92
C THR A 118 8.42 9.00 14.02
N VAL A 119 9.26 8.49 13.13
CA VAL A 119 9.67 7.09 13.09
C VAL A 119 11.19 7.01 13.25
N HIS A 120 11.64 6.22 14.23
CA HIS A 120 13.05 5.88 14.40
C HIS A 120 13.27 4.42 14.05
N ILE A 121 13.98 4.16 12.95
CA ILE A 121 14.24 2.82 12.42
C ILE A 121 15.65 2.70 11.88
N GLY A 122 16.33 1.63 12.29
CA GLY A 122 17.63 1.27 11.70
C GLY A 122 17.48 0.61 10.34
N GLU A 123 18.55 0.64 9.54
CA GLU A 123 18.58 0.05 8.18
C GLU A 123 18.13 -1.42 8.16
N ASN A 124 18.53 -2.20 9.16
CA ASN A 124 18.18 -3.61 9.23
C ASN A 124 16.66 -3.82 9.34
N GLU A 125 15.98 -3.03 10.15
CA GLU A 125 14.51 -3.09 10.30
C GLU A 125 13.81 -2.53 9.07
N LEU A 126 14.32 -1.45 8.50
CA LEU A 126 13.83 -0.89 7.25
C LEU A 126 13.81 -1.95 6.15
N HIS A 127 14.94 -2.62 5.91
CA HIS A 127 15.09 -3.58 4.81
C HIS A 127 14.41 -4.93 5.04
N ASN A 128 14.29 -5.40 6.29
CA ASN A 128 13.77 -6.74 6.57
C ASN A 128 12.31 -6.75 7.02
N THR A 129 11.77 -5.60 7.45
CA THR A 129 10.39 -5.53 7.98
C THR A 129 9.53 -4.57 7.17
N ILE A 130 10.00 -3.35 6.93
CA ILE A 130 9.17 -2.29 6.35
C ILE A 130 9.12 -2.38 4.82
N LEU A 131 10.25 -2.53 4.16
CA LEU A 131 10.34 -2.49 2.71
C LEU A 131 9.83 -3.74 1.96
N PRO A 132 9.83 -4.97 2.53
CA PRO A 132 9.44 -6.16 1.78
C PRO A 132 8.07 -6.08 1.11
N PRO A 133 6.98 -5.61 1.74
CA PRO A 133 5.68 -5.49 1.07
C PRO A 133 5.72 -4.53 -0.13
N PHE A 134 6.41 -3.40 0.00
CA PHE A 134 6.57 -2.43 -1.07
C PHE A 134 7.41 -2.97 -2.23
N LYS A 135 8.46 -3.75 -1.92
CA LYS A 135 9.28 -4.40 -2.94
C LYS A 135 8.48 -5.42 -3.74
N GLU A 136 7.64 -6.21 -3.10
CA GLU A 136 6.77 -7.17 -3.78
C GLU A 136 5.67 -6.46 -4.59
N ALA A 137 5.12 -5.35 -4.10
CA ALA A 137 4.22 -4.51 -4.88
C ALA A 137 4.90 -3.92 -6.14
N ALA A 138 6.14 -3.45 -6.02
CA ALA A 138 6.92 -2.98 -7.17
C ALA A 138 7.17 -4.09 -8.19
N LYS A 139 7.58 -5.29 -7.74
CA LYS A 139 7.82 -6.46 -8.61
C LYS A 139 6.58 -6.93 -9.37
N VAL A 140 5.40 -6.85 -8.77
CA VAL A 140 4.15 -7.22 -9.45
C VAL A 140 3.63 -6.11 -10.36
N GLY A 141 4.33 -4.97 -10.42
CA GLY A 141 4.04 -3.86 -11.32
C GLY A 141 2.95 -2.92 -10.81
N VAL A 142 2.91 -2.61 -9.51
CA VAL A 142 1.99 -1.58 -9.00
C VAL A 142 2.19 -0.27 -9.75
N ALA A 143 1.10 0.36 -10.18
CA ALA A 143 1.15 1.56 -11.02
C ALA A 143 1.70 2.79 -10.28
N THR A 144 1.38 2.93 -8.99
CA THR A 144 1.76 4.11 -8.22
C THR A 144 2.14 3.76 -6.79
N PHE A 145 2.96 4.62 -6.18
CA PHE A 145 3.20 4.65 -4.72
C PHE A 145 2.68 5.95 -4.14
N MET A 146 2.27 5.92 -2.89
CA MET A 146 1.95 7.12 -2.11
C MET A 146 2.92 7.25 -0.95
N ASN A 147 3.48 8.45 -0.77
CA ASN A 147 4.38 8.72 0.34
C ASN A 147 3.67 8.66 1.70
N ALA A 148 4.43 8.27 2.71
CA ALA A 148 3.99 8.35 4.10
C ALA A 148 4.05 9.79 4.64
N PHE A 149 3.25 10.09 5.65
CA PHE A 149 3.20 11.39 6.32
C PHE A 149 4.37 11.64 7.29
N ASN A 150 4.93 10.57 7.83
CA ASN A 150 5.97 10.62 8.85
C ASN A 150 7.32 11.08 8.29
N ASP A 151 8.16 11.51 9.20
CA ASP A 151 9.60 11.54 8.97
C ASP A 151 10.24 10.23 9.46
N ILE A 152 11.37 9.89 8.88
CA ILE A 152 12.26 8.82 9.33
C ILE A 152 13.54 9.48 9.80
N ASP A 153 13.84 9.36 11.10
CA ASP A 153 15.02 9.95 11.70
C ASP A 153 15.20 11.43 11.36
N GLY A 154 14.10 12.19 11.37
CA GLY A 154 14.05 13.62 11.07
C GLY A 154 14.01 14.00 9.58
N THR A 155 14.01 13.02 8.67
CA THR A 155 13.86 13.28 7.23
C THR A 155 12.45 12.92 6.78
N PRO A 156 11.63 13.88 6.30
CA PRO A 156 10.29 13.57 5.78
C PRO A 156 10.33 12.47 4.71
N ALA A 157 9.43 11.49 4.79
CA ALA A 157 9.39 10.38 3.84
C ALA A 157 9.31 10.87 2.39
N THR A 158 8.58 11.94 2.13
CA THR A 158 8.46 12.59 0.81
C THR A 158 9.80 13.13 0.28
N ALA A 159 10.68 13.61 1.17
CA ALA A 159 11.99 14.15 0.81
C ALA A 159 13.14 13.15 0.99
N HIS A 160 12.85 11.92 1.39
CA HIS A 160 13.85 10.92 1.75
C HIS A 160 14.53 10.35 0.49
N LYS A 161 15.67 10.94 0.13
CA LYS A 161 16.38 10.62 -1.12
C LYS A 161 16.69 9.13 -1.29
N THR A 162 17.13 8.46 -0.21
CA THR A 162 17.45 7.03 -0.27
C THR A 162 16.22 6.21 -0.63
N LEU A 163 15.08 6.44 0.02
CA LEU A 163 13.84 5.74 -0.31
C LEU A 163 13.39 6.03 -1.73
N GLN A 164 13.27 7.32 -2.09
CA GLN A 164 12.65 7.76 -3.33
C GLN A 164 13.51 7.51 -4.58
N ARG A 165 14.83 7.60 -4.46
CA ARG A 165 15.74 7.54 -5.61
C ARG A 165 16.61 6.31 -5.64
N GLU A 166 17.27 5.98 -4.50
CA GLU A 166 18.23 4.89 -4.51
C GLU A 166 17.50 3.53 -4.44
N ILE A 167 16.53 3.38 -3.56
CA ILE A 167 15.79 2.11 -3.39
C ILE A 167 14.73 1.96 -4.49
N LEU A 168 13.75 2.87 -4.53
CA LEU A 168 12.58 2.69 -5.39
C LEU A 168 12.93 2.75 -6.88
N LYS A 169 13.73 3.73 -7.30
CA LYS A 169 14.04 3.95 -8.72
C LYS A 169 15.25 3.18 -9.22
N LYS A 170 16.35 3.12 -8.44
CA LYS A 170 17.58 2.48 -8.92
C LYS A 170 17.67 1.01 -8.55
N GLU A 171 17.42 0.65 -7.27
CA GLU A 171 17.55 -0.73 -6.85
C GLU A 171 16.41 -1.62 -7.37
N TRP A 172 15.15 -1.11 -7.26
CA TRP A 172 13.98 -1.87 -7.70
C TRP A 172 13.60 -1.64 -9.16
N ASP A 173 14.24 -0.67 -9.83
CA ASP A 173 14.01 -0.31 -11.24
C ASP A 173 12.51 -0.05 -11.56
N TRP A 174 11.80 0.48 -10.58
CA TRP A 174 10.37 0.76 -10.73
C TRP A 174 10.16 2.14 -11.40
N ASP A 175 9.40 2.21 -12.49
CA ASP A 175 9.25 3.38 -13.37
C ASP A 175 7.95 4.17 -13.20
N GLY A 176 6.99 3.70 -12.38
CA GLY A 176 5.78 4.43 -12.04
C GLY A 176 6.01 5.76 -11.35
N PHE A 177 4.98 6.46 -10.96
CA PHE A 177 5.09 7.73 -10.23
C PHE A 177 4.70 7.62 -8.76
N VAL A 178 5.28 8.50 -7.96
CA VAL A 178 4.96 8.64 -6.54
C VAL A 178 4.06 9.86 -6.36
N VAL A 179 2.94 9.68 -5.69
CA VAL A 179 2.05 10.77 -5.26
C VAL A 179 2.31 11.09 -3.79
N SER A 180 2.23 12.36 -3.41
CA SER A 180 2.19 12.73 -1.99
C SER A 180 0.84 12.35 -1.41
N ASP A 181 0.82 12.07 -0.11
CA ASP A 181 -0.46 12.09 0.61
C ASP A 181 -0.91 13.55 0.81
N TRP A 182 -2.18 13.72 1.19
CA TRP A 182 -2.71 15.07 1.30
C TRP A 182 -2.33 15.74 2.61
N ARG A 183 -1.75 16.89 2.48
CA ARG A 183 -1.67 18.06 3.37
C ARG A 183 -0.89 19.14 2.70
#